data_440879817da95ee594ad51a04227e8dd
#
_entry.id   440879817da95ee594ad51a04227e8dd
#
_cell.length_a   1.000
_cell.length_b   1.000
_cell.length_c   1.000
_cell.angle_alpha   90.00
_cell.angle_beta   90.00
_cell.angle_gamma   90.00
#
_symmetry.space_group_name_H-M   'P 1'
#
loop_
_entity.id
_entity.type
_entity.pdbx_description
1 polymer ?
#
loop_
_entity_poly.entity_id
_entity_poly.type
_entity_poly.pdbx_seq_one_letter_code
_entity_poly.pdbx_strand_id
1 'polypeptide(L)'
;AFNPSQMHNVTFYGHIEIGSLNGTLELEDGFRKRCGIRNATLRNITIGDDCLIENIHGYISNYQIGDQCYISNVSLITCQEGSCFGNGLTISVLNEGGEGNVCITKGLTAQIAWLMVNFPSVKDLAVHKKDESMSMHECGYIGSGSRILNVKEISNVYIGEGCEVQGSSRLNNCTIQSTDDAGTLIGTDVIIEDSVVAPGASIIDGAKVY
;
A
#
# COMPACT_ATOMS: atom_id res chain seq x y z
N ALA A 1 -19.30 -11.75 15.97
CA ALA A 1 -20.22 -12.62 15.21
C ALA A 1 -20.51 -11.95 13.87
N PHE A 2 -20.49 -12.70 12.79
CA PHE A 2 -20.81 -12.23 11.43
C PHE A 2 -22.22 -11.61 11.38
N ASN A 3 -22.33 -10.40 10.85
CA ASN A 3 -23.60 -9.70 10.69
C ASN A 3 -23.92 -9.46 9.20
N PRO A 4 -24.81 -10.24 8.60
CA PRO A 4 -25.16 -10.14 7.18
C PRO A 4 -25.72 -8.77 6.78
N SER A 5 -26.30 -8.00 7.70
CA SER A 5 -26.89 -6.69 7.40
C SER A 5 -25.87 -5.62 7.02
N GLN A 6 -24.57 -5.87 7.25
CA GLN A 6 -23.46 -5.00 6.90
C GLN A 6 -22.89 -5.29 5.50
N MET A 7 -23.41 -6.31 4.82
CA MET A 7 -22.93 -6.77 3.53
C MET A 7 -24.04 -6.75 2.49
N HIS A 8 -23.81 -6.06 1.37
CA HIS A 8 -24.76 -5.96 0.28
C HIS A 8 -24.09 -6.19 -1.07
N ASN A 9 -24.60 -7.14 -1.84
CA ASN A 9 -24.07 -7.46 -3.17
C ASN A 9 -22.55 -7.75 -3.14
N VAL A 10 -22.15 -8.72 -2.31
CA VAL A 10 -20.75 -9.12 -2.13
C VAL A 10 -20.56 -10.56 -2.54
N THR A 11 -19.51 -10.84 -3.30
CA THR A 11 -19.12 -12.20 -3.69
C THR A 11 -17.77 -12.54 -3.05
N PHE A 12 -17.69 -13.70 -2.42
CA PHE A 12 -16.50 -14.17 -1.73
C PHE A 12 -15.91 -15.40 -2.41
N TYR A 13 -14.58 -15.44 -2.50
CA TYR A 13 -13.80 -16.57 -3.01
C TYR A 13 -12.62 -16.89 -2.08
N GLY A 14 -12.36 -18.19 -1.86
CA GLY A 14 -11.22 -18.65 -1.09
C GLY A 14 -11.31 -18.35 0.40
N HIS A 15 -10.19 -18.02 1.03
CA HIS A 15 -10.12 -17.75 2.47
C HIS A 15 -10.51 -16.29 2.75
N ILE A 16 -11.47 -16.12 3.66
CA ILE A 16 -12.01 -14.79 4.00
C ILE A 16 -12.08 -14.65 5.52
N GLU A 17 -11.41 -13.65 6.05
CA GLU A 17 -11.53 -13.24 7.45
C GLU A 17 -12.03 -11.80 7.52
N ILE A 18 -13.02 -11.51 8.32
CA ILE A 18 -13.60 -10.17 8.46
C ILE A 18 -13.81 -9.89 9.94
N GLY A 19 -13.29 -8.77 10.38
CA GLY A 19 -13.46 -8.22 11.71
C GLY A 19 -14.89 -7.72 11.97
N SER A 20 -15.06 -6.99 13.03
CA SER A 20 -16.34 -6.37 13.41
C SER A 20 -16.57 -5.09 12.59
N LEU A 21 -17.69 -4.98 11.89
CA LEU A 21 -18.03 -3.80 11.07
C LEU A 21 -19.16 -2.98 11.71
N ASN A 22 -19.23 -2.92 13.04
CA ASN A 22 -20.33 -2.27 13.77
C ASN A 22 -20.20 -0.75 13.87
N GLY A 23 -19.04 -0.21 13.56
CA GLY A 23 -18.72 1.20 13.68
C GLY A 23 -19.26 2.09 12.56
N THR A 24 -18.83 3.33 12.63
CA THR A 24 -19.05 4.36 11.61
C THR A 24 -17.74 5.08 11.32
N LEU A 25 -17.46 5.34 10.06
CA LEU A 25 -16.32 6.16 9.64
C LEU A 25 -16.78 7.58 9.31
N GLU A 26 -15.99 8.54 9.75
CA GLU A 26 -16.12 9.92 9.32
C GLU A 26 -15.38 10.11 7.99
N LEU A 27 -16.07 10.46 6.94
CA LEU A 27 -15.54 10.57 5.58
C LEU A 27 -15.06 11.98 5.29
N GLU A 28 -15.89 12.98 5.58
CA GLU A 28 -15.62 14.41 5.40
C GLU A 28 -16.41 15.18 6.47
N ASP A 29 -15.93 16.33 6.87
CA ASP A 29 -16.52 17.35 7.77
C ASP A 29 -17.88 16.98 8.42
N GLY A 30 -17.87 16.01 9.33
CA GLY A 30 -19.06 15.54 10.04
C GLY A 30 -19.93 14.54 9.27
N PHE A 31 -19.64 14.24 8.00
CA PHE A 31 -20.35 13.20 7.27
C PHE A 31 -19.87 11.82 7.70
N ARG A 32 -20.75 11.07 8.34
CA ARG A 32 -20.46 9.71 8.85
C ARG A 32 -21.23 8.65 8.10
N LYS A 33 -20.55 7.56 7.77
CA LYS A 33 -21.14 6.41 7.10
C LYS A 33 -20.92 5.14 7.91
N ARG A 34 -21.91 4.26 7.96
CA ARG A 34 -21.79 2.96 8.63
C ARG A 34 -20.80 2.07 7.90
N CYS A 35 -19.92 1.43 8.65
CA CYS A 35 -19.00 0.42 8.15
C CYS A 35 -19.75 -0.75 7.49
N GLY A 36 -19.05 -1.45 6.64
CA GLY A 36 -19.63 -2.57 5.89
C GLY A 36 -18.99 -2.75 4.51
N ILE A 37 -19.43 -3.79 3.82
CA ILE A 37 -18.93 -4.13 2.50
C ILE A 37 -20.09 -4.13 1.51
N ARG A 38 -19.95 -3.38 0.40
CA ARG A 38 -21.01 -3.20 -0.59
C ARG A 38 -20.46 -3.23 -2.02
N ASN A 39 -21.15 -3.95 -2.89
CA ASN A 39 -20.79 -4.03 -4.32
C ASN A 39 -19.31 -4.39 -4.50
N ALA A 40 -18.88 -5.55 -4.00
CA ALA A 40 -17.49 -5.96 -4.02
C ALA A 40 -17.33 -7.46 -4.31
N THR A 41 -16.28 -7.81 -5.03
CA THR A 41 -15.79 -9.18 -5.17
C THR A 41 -14.47 -9.32 -4.43
N LEU A 42 -14.40 -10.25 -3.49
CA LEU A 42 -13.27 -10.42 -2.57
C LEU A 42 -12.74 -11.85 -2.62
N ARG A 43 -11.42 -12.00 -2.65
CA ARG A 43 -10.76 -13.31 -2.71
C ARG A 43 -9.52 -13.34 -1.83
N ASN A 44 -9.41 -14.38 -0.97
CA ASN A 44 -8.25 -14.57 -0.09
C ASN A 44 -7.87 -13.27 0.63
N ILE A 45 -8.74 -12.78 1.50
CA ILE A 45 -8.60 -11.48 2.12
C ILE A 45 -8.87 -11.53 3.62
N THR A 46 -8.07 -10.77 4.36
CA THR A 46 -8.33 -10.47 5.77
C THR A 46 -8.68 -8.99 5.89
N ILE A 47 -9.80 -8.67 6.52
CA ILE A 47 -10.29 -7.30 6.72
C ILE A 47 -10.41 -7.06 8.22
N GLY A 48 -9.81 -5.99 8.70
CA GLY A 48 -9.85 -5.54 10.09
C GLY A 48 -11.22 -4.99 10.52
N ASP A 49 -11.23 -4.42 11.71
CA ASP A 49 -12.44 -3.87 12.32
C ASP A 49 -12.83 -2.53 11.68
N ASP A 50 -14.15 -2.29 11.67
CA ASP A 50 -14.75 -1.01 11.28
C ASP A 50 -14.30 -0.46 9.92
N CYS A 51 -14.10 -1.34 8.95
CA CYS A 51 -13.79 -0.97 7.57
C CYS A 51 -15.06 -0.65 6.75
N LEU A 52 -14.90 0.24 5.79
CA LEU A 52 -15.90 0.53 4.75
C LEU A 52 -15.30 0.24 3.38
N ILE A 53 -15.81 -0.80 2.71
CA ILE A 53 -15.38 -1.19 1.36
C ILE A 53 -16.59 -1.15 0.45
N GLU A 54 -16.52 -0.33 -0.60
CA GLU A 54 -17.67 -0.18 -1.49
C GLU A 54 -17.28 0.11 -2.95
N ASN A 55 -18.14 -0.34 -3.86
CA ASN A 55 -18.01 -0.09 -5.30
C ASN A 55 -16.66 -0.52 -5.86
N ILE A 56 -16.31 -1.78 -5.64
CA ILE A 56 -15.14 -2.40 -6.26
C ILE A 56 -15.56 -2.95 -7.62
N HIS A 57 -15.10 -2.32 -8.68
CA HIS A 57 -15.53 -2.64 -10.05
C HIS A 57 -15.01 -3.99 -10.56
N GLY A 58 -13.79 -4.35 -10.17
CA GLY A 58 -13.20 -5.66 -10.43
C GLY A 58 -13.23 -6.53 -9.18
N TYR A 59 -12.08 -6.68 -8.55
CA TYR A 59 -11.96 -7.46 -7.31
C TYR A 59 -10.81 -6.99 -6.43
N ILE A 60 -10.85 -7.39 -5.15
CA ILE A 60 -9.71 -7.33 -4.24
C ILE A 60 -9.26 -8.76 -3.96
N SER A 61 -7.98 -9.07 -4.16
CA SER A 61 -7.43 -10.40 -3.91
C SER A 61 -6.06 -10.41 -3.27
N ASN A 62 -5.85 -11.38 -2.37
CA ASN A 62 -4.59 -11.63 -1.68
C ASN A 62 -4.08 -10.39 -0.92
N TYR A 63 -4.95 -9.81 -0.09
CA TYR A 63 -4.64 -8.62 0.71
C TYR A 63 -5.05 -8.79 2.17
N GLN A 64 -4.27 -8.18 3.04
CA GLN A 64 -4.63 -7.89 4.41
C GLN A 64 -4.94 -6.40 4.53
N ILE A 65 -6.12 -6.06 5.00
CA ILE A 65 -6.60 -4.70 5.22
C ILE A 65 -6.71 -4.47 6.73
N GLY A 66 -6.05 -3.44 7.23
CA GLY A 66 -6.09 -3.05 8.64
C GLY A 66 -7.44 -2.47 9.06
N ASP A 67 -7.52 -2.00 10.29
CA ASP A 67 -8.74 -1.46 10.87
C ASP A 67 -9.09 -0.08 10.30
N GLN A 68 -10.36 0.27 10.33
CA GLN A 68 -10.87 1.61 9.99
C GLN A 68 -10.46 2.11 8.60
N CYS A 69 -10.26 1.21 7.65
CA CYS A 69 -9.94 1.56 6.28
C CYS A 69 -11.18 1.96 5.49
N TYR A 70 -11.03 2.97 4.62
CA TYR A 70 -12.06 3.35 3.64
C TYR A 70 -11.56 3.10 2.22
N ILE A 71 -12.17 2.15 1.52
CA ILE A 71 -11.84 1.80 0.15
C ILE A 71 -13.09 1.95 -0.71
N SER A 72 -13.04 2.85 -1.68
CA SER A 72 -14.21 3.14 -2.51
C SER A 72 -13.85 3.45 -3.96
N ASN A 73 -14.70 2.95 -4.87
CA ASN A 73 -14.59 3.23 -6.30
C ASN A 73 -13.21 2.84 -6.87
N VAL A 74 -12.79 1.61 -6.59
CA VAL A 74 -11.52 1.05 -7.04
C VAL A 74 -11.76 -0.04 -8.07
N SER A 75 -10.96 -0.05 -9.15
CA SER A 75 -11.16 -1.10 -10.17
C SER A 75 -10.49 -2.40 -9.79
N LEU A 76 -9.24 -2.38 -9.32
CA LEU A 76 -8.49 -3.60 -9.03
C LEU A 76 -7.51 -3.39 -7.88
N ILE A 77 -7.52 -4.32 -6.90
CA ILE A 77 -6.48 -4.47 -5.89
C ILE A 77 -6.05 -5.94 -5.86
N THR A 78 -4.78 -6.22 -6.18
CA THR A 78 -4.30 -7.61 -6.22
C THR A 78 -2.85 -7.72 -5.79
N CYS A 79 -2.51 -8.84 -5.19
CA CYS A 79 -1.13 -9.18 -4.88
C CYS A 79 -0.80 -10.60 -5.38
N GLN A 80 0.38 -10.73 -5.97
CA GLN A 80 0.95 -12.02 -6.35
C GLN A 80 1.78 -12.56 -5.19
N GLU A 81 1.74 -13.86 -5.01
CA GLU A 81 2.59 -14.55 -4.05
C GLU A 81 4.08 -14.30 -4.37
N GLY A 82 4.86 -14.03 -3.33
CA GLY A 82 6.28 -13.76 -3.50
C GLY A 82 6.62 -12.33 -3.93
N SER A 83 5.67 -11.40 -3.87
CA SER A 83 5.92 -9.98 -4.13
C SER A 83 6.90 -9.38 -3.11
N CYS A 84 7.82 -8.56 -3.58
CA CYS A 84 8.77 -7.81 -2.75
C CYS A 84 8.41 -6.32 -2.60
N PHE A 85 7.29 -5.89 -3.19
CA PHE A 85 6.78 -4.51 -3.08
C PHE A 85 7.82 -3.43 -3.41
N GLY A 86 8.60 -3.63 -4.47
CA GLY A 86 9.66 -2.72 -4.87
C GLY A 86 10.95 -2.83 -4.03
N ASN A 87 10.97 -3.61 -2.96
CA ASN A 87 12.19 -3.82 -2.19
C ASN A 87 13.10 -4.85 -2.91
N GLY A 88 14.41 -4.68 -2.77
CA GLY A 88 15.38 -5.56 -3.40
C GLY A 88 15.73 -5.21 -4.85
N LEU A 89 15.06 -4.24 -5.45
CA LEU A 89 15.42 -3.73 -6.77
C LEU A 89 16.73 -2.95 -6.70
N THR A 90 17.54 -3.12 -7.73
CA THR A 90 18.82 -2.41 -7.84
C THR A 90 18.62 -1.14 -8.67
N ILE A 91 18.92 -0.01 -8.07
CA ILE A 91 18.92 1.29 -8.75
C ILE A 91 20.34 1.81 -8.93
N SER A 92 20.55 2.54 -10.00
CA SER A 92 21.80 3.27 -10.23
C SER A 92 21.71 4.63 -9.55
N VAL A 93 22.46 4.81 -8.48
CA VAL A 93 22.60 6.11 -7.81
C VAL A 93 23.80 6.82 -8.42
N LEU A 94 23.56 7.99 -9.00
CA LEU A 94 24.59 8.78 -9.65
C LEU A 94 25.67 9.22 -8.65
N ASN A 95 26.88 8.68 -8.81
CA ASN A 95 28.09 9.35 -8.36
C ASN A 95 28.69 10.11 -9.56
N GLU A 96 29.72 10.90 -9.33
CA GLU A 96 30.37 11.69 -10.41
C GLU A 96 30.93 10.81 -11.54
N GLY A 97 31.24 9.54 -11.27
CA GLY A 97 31.70 8.55 -12.24
C GLY A 97 30.59 7.78 -12.96
N GLY A 98 29.32 8.03 -12.62
CA GLY A 98 28.17 7.31 -13.20
C GLY A 98 28.04 5.85 -12.71
N GLU A 99 28.81 5.45 -11.72
CA GLU A 99 28.78 4.13 -11.12
C GLU A 99 28.13 4.16 -9.73
N GLY A 100 27.58 3.07 -9.28
CA GLY A 100 27.05 2.93 -7.93
C GLY A 100 25.63 2.40 -7.91
N ASN A 101 25.53 1.09 -7.92
CA ASN A 101 24.24 0.41 -7.75
C ASN A 101 23.91 0.26 -6.26
N VAL A 102 22.71 0.61 -5.89
CA VAL A 102 22.16 0.47 -4.53
C VAL A 102 20.89 -0.33 -4.59
N CYS A 103 20.71 -1.24 -3.65
CA CYS A 103 19.47 -1.99 -3.51
C CYS A 103 18.45 -1.15 -2.73
N ILE A 104 17.27 -0.95 -3.29
CA ILE A 104 16.18 -0.24 -2.61
C ILE A 104 15.66 -1.10 -1.47
N THR A 105 15.53 -0.51 -0.31
CA THR A 105 14.91 -1.14 0.86
C THR A 105 14.07 -0.10 1.62
N LYS A 106 13.09 -0.57 2.40
CA LYS A 106 12.24 0.26 3.25
C LYS A 106 13.02 1.22 4.17
N GLY A 107 14.25 0.85 4.57
CA GLY A 107 15.10 1.68 5.42
C GLY A 107 16.11 2.55 4.66
N LEU A 108 16.10 2.55 3.32
CA LEU A 108 17.06 3.30 2.54
C LEU A 108 16.71 4.80 2.56
N THR A 109 17.63 5.62 3.04
CA THR A 109 17.56 7.08 2.95
C THR A 109 18.56 7.59 1.92
N ALA A 110 18.37 8.83 1.42
CA ALA A 110 19.30 9.45 0.48
C ALA A 110 20.76 9.51 1.03
N GLN A 111 20.90 9.76 2.34
CA GLN A 111 22.20 9.78 3.01
C GLN A 111 22.87 8.40 3.03
N ILE A 112 22.09 7.35 3.33
CA ILE A 112 22.59 5.96 3.33
C ILE A 112 22.96 5.55 1.89
N ALA A 113 22.12 5.87 0.91
CA ALA A 113 22.40 5.59 -0.49
C ALA A 113 23.69 6.28 -0.95
N TRP A 114 23.90 7.55 -0.60
CA TRP A 114 25.12 8.28 -0.88
C TRP A 114 26.36 7.63 -0.24
N LEU A 115 26.27 7.24 1.02
CA LEU A 115 27.34 6.53 1.72
C LEU A 115 27.67 5.20 1.06
N MET A 116 26.67 4.41 0.66
CA MET A 116 26.85 3.12 0.00
C MET A 116 27.55 3.24 -1.36
N VAL A 117 27.31 4.32 -2.08
CA VAL A 117 27.94 4.60 -3.38
C VAL A 117 29.39 5.00 -3.20
N ASN A 118 29.69 5.89 -2.25
CA ASN A 118 31.02 6.47 -2.08
C ASN A 118 31.96 5.61 -1.20
N PHE A 119 31.41 4.75 -0.36
CA PHE A 119 32.18 3.91 0.56
C PHE A 119 31.74 2.45 0.45
N PRO A 120 32.36 1.64 -0.44
CA PRO A 120 31.96 0.25 -0.69
C PRO A 120 31.89 -0.63 0.57
N SER A 121 32.74 -0.37 1.57
CA SER A 121 32.69 -1.08 2.86
C SER A 121 31.41 -0.88 3.65
N VAL A 122 30.65 0.19 3.38
CA VAL A 122 29.34 0.44 4.00
C VAL A 122 28.25 -0.42 3.36
N LYS A 123 28.41 -0.82 2.09
CA LYS A 123 27.47 -1.74 1.42
C LYS A 123 27.35 -3.06 2.15
N ASP A 124 28.47 -3.62 2.61
CA ASP A 124 28.50 -4.90 3.32
C ASP A 124 27.77 -4.81 4.67
N LEU A 125 27.89 -3.68 5.37
CA LEU A 125 27.20 -3.41 6.64
C LEU A 125 25.68 -3.24 6.46
N ALA A 126 25.25 -2.62 5.36
CA ALA A 126 23.84 -2.40 5.07
C ALA A 126 23.14 -3.66 4.56
N VAL A 127 23.86 -4.52 3.82
CA VAL A 127 23.35 -5.83 3.35
C VAL A 127 23.18 -6.82 4.50
N HIS A 128 23.98 -6.69 5.57
CA HIS A 128 23.84 -7.55 6.77
C HIS A 128 22.64 -7.19 7.66
N LYS A 129 22.10 -5.98 7.56
CA LYS A 129 20.72 -5.71 7.98
C LYS A 129 19.74 -6.13 6.88
N LYS A 130 19.76 -7.39 6.47
CA LYS A 130 18.58 -8.03 5.91
C LYS A 130 17.52 -7.91 7.01
N ASP A 131 16.75 -6.84 6.92
CA ASP A 131 15.52 -6.75 7.67
C ASP A 131 14.77 -8.04 7.39
N GLU A 132 14.44 -8.77 8.44
CA GLU A 132 13.49 -9.89 8.37
C GLU A 132 12.16 -9.43 7.76
N SER A 133 11.95 -8.11 7.62
CA SER A 133 10.86 -7.46 6.89
C SER A 133 10.94 -7.57 5.36
N MET A 134 12.06 -8.04 4.78
CA MET A 134 12.16 -8.47 3.38
C MET A 134 11.66 -9.91 3.18
N SER A 135 10.99 -10.49 4.18
CA SER A 135 10.26 -11.72 3.98
C SER A 135 9.27 -11.49 2.83
N MET A 136 9.37 -12.32 1.81
CA MET A 136 8.38 -12.38 0.73
C MET A 136 7.01 -12.48 1.39
N HIS A 137 6.22 -11.40 1.29
CA HIS A 137 4.89 -11.41 1.85
C HIS A 137 4.00 -12.28 0.97
N GLU A 138 3.22 -13.14 1.59
CA GLU A 138 2.27 -13.99 0.88
C GLU A 138 1.09 -13.18 0.33
N CYS A 139 0.87 -11.96 0.86
CA CYS A 139 -0.22 -11.07 0.47
C CYS A 139 0.18 -9.60 0.55
N GLY A 140 -0.55 -8.74 -0.15
CA GLY A 140 -0.44 -7.29 -0.05
C GLY A 140 -0.97 -6.78 1.29
N TYR A 141 -0.61 -5.56 1.65
CA TYR A 141 -1.01 -4.94 2.91
C TYR A 141 -1.53 -3.53 2.71
N ILE A 142 -2.62 -3.19 3.41
CA ILE A 142 -3.16 -1.84 3.54
C ILE A 142 -3.28 -1.55 5.03
N GLY A 143 -2.52 -0.58 5.51
CA GLY A 143 -2.44 -0.19 6.92
C GLY A 143 -3.73 0.43 7.44
N SER A 144 -3.93 0.34 8.75
CA SER A 144 -5.10 0.87 9.46
C SER A 144 -5.30 2.36 9.18
N GLY A 145 -6.54 2.81 9.15
CA GLY A 145 -6.89 4.21 8.92
C GLY A 145 -6.67 4.73 7.50
N SER A 146 -6.23 3.87 6.57
CA SER A 146 -5.95 4.29 5.19
C SER A 146 -7.22 4.56 4.39
N ARG A 147 -7.12 5.52 3.47
CA ARG A 147 -8.20 5.93 2.55
C ARG A 147 -7.76 5.70 1.11
N ILE A 148 -8.48 4.86 0.38
CA ILE A 148 -8.17 4.53 -1.03
C ILE A 148 -9.41 4.80 -1.87
N LEU A 149 -9.36 5.89 -2.61
CA LEU A 149 -10.53 6.44 -3.30
C LEU A 149 -10.27 6.67 -4.79
N ASN A 150 -11.18 6.21 -5.63
CA ASN A 150 -11.14 6.48 -7.07
C ASN A 150 -9.84 6.01 -7.75
N VAL A 151 -9.32 4.86 -7.35
CA VAL A 151 -8.05 4.32 -7.85
C VAL A 151 -8.32 3.27 -8.93
N LYS A 152 -7.55 3.33 -10.02
CA LYS A 152 -7.70 2.39 -11.12
C LYS A 152 -7.08 1.03 -10.80
N GLU A 153 -5.81 1.02 -10.36
CA GLU A 153 -5.08 -0.23 -10.14
C GLU A 153 -4.08 -0.13 -8.98
N ILE A 154 -4.14 -1.11 -8.09
CA ILE A 154 -3.14 -1.37 -7.04
C ILE A 154 -2.70 -2.82 -7.19
N SER A 155 -1.45 -3.05 -7.56
CA SER A 155 -0.90 -4.37 -7.82
C SER A 155 0.45 -4.56 -7.11
N ASN A 156 0.55 -5.58 -6.25
CA ASN A 156 1.79 -5.85 -5.51
C ASN A 156 2.28 -4.64 -4.69
N VAL A 157 1.41 -4.06 -3.89
CA VAL A 157 1.71 -2.83 -3.13
C VAL A 157 1.55 -3.07 -1.63
N TYR A 158 2.52 -2.57 -0.87
CA TYR A 158 2.42 -2.39 0.57
C TYR A 158 2.08 -0.93 0.86
N ILE A 159 1.00 -0.69 1.59
CA ILE A 159 0.54 0.65 1.99
C ILE A 159 0.59 0.73 3.53
N GLY A 160 1.29 1.71 4.06
CA GLY A 160 1.40 1.98 5.50
C GLY A 160 0.11 2.53 6.11
N GLU A 161 0.14 2.81 7.41
CA GLU A 161 -1.00 3.30 8.19
C GLU A 161 -1.34 4.75 7.87
N GLY A 162 -2.62 5.12 7.92
CA GLY A 162 -3.07 6.49 7.70
C GLY A 162 -2.73 7.06 6.31
N CYS A 163 -2.48 6.21 5.33
CA CYS A 163 -2.15 6.63 3.96
C CYS A 163 -3.41 7.08 3.22
N GLU A 164 -3.31 8.16 2.47
CA GLU A 164 -4.37 8.62 1.58
C GLU A 164 -3.95 8.44 0.11
N VAL A 165 -4.73 7.66 -0.65
CA VAL A 165 -4.55 7.45 -2.08
C VAL A 165 -5.83 7.86 -2.79
N GLN A 166 -5.77 8.95 -3.56
CA GLN A 166 -6.95 9.52 -4.20
C GLN A 166 -6.73 9.76 -5.69
N GLY A 167 -7.57 9.11 -6.51
CA GLY A 167 -7.57 9.36 -7.96
C GLY A 167 -6.32 8.89 -8.71
N SER A 168 -5.47 8.07 -8.10
CA SER A 168 -4.26 7.60 -8.77
C SER A 168 -4.58 6.60 -9.89
N SER A 169 -3.77 6.65 -10.95
CA SER A 169 -3.96 5.78 -12.10
C SER A 169 -3.45 4.38 -11.86
N ARG A 170 -2.25 4.24 -11.27
CA ARG A 170 -1.63 2.94 -11.08
C ARG A 170 -0.54 2.97 -10.01
N LEU A 171 -0.62 2.02 -9.08
CA LEU A 171 0.43 1.69 -8.13
C LEU A 171 0.84 0.24 -8.37
N ASN A 172 2.09 -0.01 -8.68
CA ASN A 172 2.57 -1.34 -9.00
C ASN A 172 3.95 -1.63 -8.39
N ASN A 173 4.08 -2.80 -7.75
CA ASN A 173 5.33 -3.28 -7.17
C ASN A 173 6.04 -2.19 -6.34
N CYS A 174 5.34 -1.59 -5.38
CA CYS A 174 5.89 -0.50 -4.59
C CYS A 174 5.51 -0.58 -3.11
N THR A 175 6.31 0.08 -2.28
CA THR A 175 6.04 0.30 -0.86
C THR A 175 5.73 1.77 -0.63
N ILE A 176 4.52 2.06 -0.19
CA ILE A 176 4.11 3.39 0.25
C ILE A 176 4.18 3.40 1.78
N GLN A 177 5.26 3.94 2.32
CA GLN A 177 5.39 4.06 3.77
C GLN A 177 4.53 5.23 4.25
N SER A 178 3.82 5.01 5.34
CA SER A 178 2.98 6.01 5.99
C SER A 178 2.80 5.62 7.45
N THR A 179 2.69 6.60 8.32
CA THR A 179 2.43 6.43 9.75
C THR A 179 1.44 7.49 10.22
N ASP A 180 0.81 7.29 11.37
CA ASP A 180 -0.15 8.28 11.93
C ASP A 180 0.48 9.67 12.11
N ASP A 181 1.77 9.74 12.47
CA ASP A 181 2.49 11.01 12.65
C ASP A 181 3.00 11.61 11.33
N ALA A 182 3.13 10.80 10.29
CA ALA A 182 3.66 11.19 8.99
C ALA A 182 2.86 10.51 7.86
N GLY A 183 1.62 10.94 7.71
CA GLY A 183 0.70 10.46 6.68
C GLY A 183 1.20 10.76 5.27
N THR A 184 1.13 9.78 4.39
CA THR A 184 1.54 9.91 2.99
C THR A 184 0.32 10.12 2.10
N LEU A 185 0.42 11.08 1.19
CA LEU A 185 -0.62 11.43 0.22
C LEU A 185 -0.18 11.07 -1.20
N ILE A 186 -0.97 10.25 -1.88
CA ILE A 186 -0.84 9.96 -3.30
C ILE A 186 -2.09 10.50 -4.01
N GLY A 187 -1.90 11.50 -4.83
CA GLY A 187 -2.98 12.25 -5.48
C GLY A 187 -3.37 11.74 -6.87
N THR A 188 -4.05 12.62 -7.59
CA THR A 188 -4.71 12.32 -8.87
C THR A 188 -3.71 12.04 -10.00
N ASP A 189 -4.04 11.06 -10.85
CA ASP A 189 -3.30 10.66 -12.05
C ASP A 189 -1.83 10.26 -11.81
N VAL A 190 -1.49 9.95 -10.56
CA VAL A 190 -0.15 9.50 -10.17
C VAL A 190 0.08 8.05 -10.61
N ILE A 191 1.29 7.77 -11.10
CA ILE A 191 1.79 6.43 -11.39
C ILE A 191 3.04 6.20 -10.55
N ILE A 192 3.06 5.11 -9.77
CA ILE A 192 4.23 4.69 -9.00
C ILE A 192 4.51 3.22 -9.32
N GLU A 193 5.72 2.93 -9.77
CA GLU A 193 6.16 1.59 -10.11
C GLU A 193 7.57 1.35 -9.55
N ASP A 194 7.84 0.11 -9.13
CA ASP A 194 9.16 -0.37 -8.72
C ASP A 194 9.89 0.54 -7.71
N SER A 195 9.15 1.11 -6.75
CA SER A 195 9.63 2.20 -5.92
C SER A 195 9.29 2.03 -4.45
N VAL A 196 10.05 2.72 -3.59
CA VAL A 196 9.74 2.86 -2.16
C VAL A 196 9.56 4.34 -1.84
N VAL A 197 8.37 4.70 -1.37
CA VAL A 197 8.00 6.06 -0.96
C VAL A 197 8.17 6.19 0.54
N ALA A 198 8.88 7.22 0.99
CA ALA A 198 9.11 7.50 2.41
C ALA A 198 7.85 8.05 3.11
N PRO A 199 7.73 7.90 4.45
CA PRO A 199 6.61 8.45 5.20
C PRO A 199 6.53 9.98 5.08
N GLY A 200 5.30 10.51 5.08
CA GLY A 200 5.05 11.95 4.98
C GLY A 200 5.25 12.54 3.58
N ALA A 201 5.43 11.70 2.56
CA ALA A 201 5.53 12.16 1.19
C ALA A 201 4.18 12.64 0.66
N SER A 202 4.21 13.65 -0.23
CA SER A 202 3.06 14.08 -1.01
C SER A 202 3.42 14.01 -2.50
N ILE A 203 2.79 13.09 -3.21
CA ILE A 203 3.01 12.85 -4.65
C ILE A 203 1.67 13.10 -5.35
N ILE A 204 1.59 14.17 -6.13
CA ILE A 204 0.32 14.69 -6.67
C ILE A 204 0.44 15.06 -8.14
N ASP A 205 -0.68 15.44 -8.76
CA ASP A 205 -0.77 16.11 -10.06
C ASP A 205 -0.12 15.37 -11.21
N GLY A 206 -0.42 14.10 -11.37
CA GLY A 206 0.04 13.31 -12.50
C GLY A 206 1.53 12.94 -12.46
N ALA A 207 2.17 13.05 -11.30
CA ALA A 207 3.57 12.64 -11.13
C ALA A 207 3.77 11.16 -11.47
N LYS A 208 4.94 10.88 -12.06
CA LYS A 208 5.35 9.52 -12.41
C LYS A 208 6.66 9.17 -11.71
N VAL A 209 6.65 8.08 -10.97
CA VAL A 209 7.79 7.56 -10.19
C VAL A 209 8.07 6.13 -10.65
N TYR A 210 9.32 5.89 -11.08
CA TYR A 210 9.77 4.60 -11.60
C TYR A 210 11.10 4.20 -10.96
#